data_7e8599873732d589320e348358f6f2f3
#
_entry.id   7e8599873732d589320e348358f6f2f3
#
_cell.length_a   1.000
_cell.length_b   1.000
_cell.length_c   1.000
_cell.angle_alpha   90.00
_cell.angle_beta   90.00
_cell.angle_gamma   90.00
#
_symmetry.space_group_name_H-M   'P 1'
#
loop_
_entity.id
_entity.type
_entity.pdbx_description
1 polymer ?
#
loop_
_entity_poly.entity_id
_entity_poly.type
_entity_poly.pdbx_seq_one_letter_code
_entity_poly.pdbx_strand_id
1 'polypeptide(L)'
;LGDVFAADLVFHNAYGPDKPWFYDKSLSGGGCVMDLGIHLADLALWALDFPEVEKVTSQLFHQGQRIRGTAEQVEDFATATIELSTGTVLRLTCSWRLQAGRDALIGATFYGTKGGAQMGNTDGSFYDFRAERFHGTSRELLIDPPDDWGGRAAADWAERLRSGLRYDAACEEYITTAKVIDRIYQGR
;
A
#
# COMPACT_ATOMS: atom_id res chain seq x y z
N LEU A 1 -11.21 1.83 16.78
CA LEU A 1 -10.16 2.84 16.78
C LEU A 1 -10.69 4.25 17.08
N GLY A 2 -12.02 4.47 17.05
CA GLY A 2 -12.59 5.81 16.94
C GLY A 2 -12.38 6.36 15.53
N ASP A 3 -12.35 7.68 15.38
CA ASP A 3 -12.11 8.33 14.09
C ASP A 3 -10.62 8.22 13.75
N VAL A 4 -10.31 7.58 12.63
CA VAL A 4 -8.93 7.49 12.14
C VAL A 4 -8.56 8.82 11.50
N PHE A 5 -7.50 9.46 11.97
CA PHE A 5 -7.05 10.77 11.48
C PHE A 5 -5.74 10.71 10.69
N ALA A 6 -4.95 9.63 10.84
CA ALA A 6 -3.72 9.44 10.08
C ALA A 6 -3.39 7.96 9.91
N ALA A 7 -2.63 7.64 8.84
CA ALA A 7 -2.02 6.32 8.66
C ALA A 7 -0.61 6.43 8.06
N ASP A 8 0.27 5.52 8.47
CA ASP A 8 1.60 5.31 7.91
C ASP A 8 1.63 4.00 7.15
N LEU A 9 2.01 4.07 5.89
CA LEU A 9 2.01 2.96 4.95
C LEU A 9 3.41 2.79 4.38
N VAL A 10 3.97 1.60 4.50
CA VAL A 10 5.34 1.34 4.05
C VAL A 10 5.44 0.01 3.31
N PHE A 11 6.13 0.01 2.17
CA PHE A 11 6.55 -1.20 1.48
C PHE A 11 7.93 -1.00 0.86
N HIS A 12 8.96 -1.36 1.59
CA HIS A 12 10.33 -1.33 1.12
C HIS A 12 10.81 -2.75 0.85
N ASN A 13 11.44 -2.95 -0.30
CA ASN A 13 12.02 -4.19 -0.76
C ASN A 13 13.53 -3.99 -0.97
N ALA A 14 14.38 -4.85 -0.39
CA ALA A 14 15.82 -4.82 -0.60
C ALA A 14 16.22 -5.21 -2.03
N TYR A 15 15.32 -5.89 -2.72
CA TYR A 15 15.50 -6.36 -4.09
C TYR A 15 14.71 -5.48 -5.08
N GLY A 16 14.98 -5.61 -6.35
CA GLY A 16 14.12 -5.13 -7.41
C GLY A 16 13.44 -6.31 -8.11
N PRO A 17 12.42 -6.05 -8.95
CA PRO A 17 11.85 -7.08 -9.80
C PRO A 17 12.91 -7.71 -10.71
N ASP A 18 12.75 -9.00 -11.02
CA ASP A 18 13.71 -9.77 -11.81
C ASP A 18 13.53 -9.62 -13.34
N LYS A 19 12.39 -9.11 -13.79
CA LYS A 19 12.09 -8.98 -15.22
C LYS A 19 12.47 -7.60 -15.74
N PRO A 20 13.21 -7.50 -16.86
CA PRO A 20 13.65 -6.23 -17.44
C PRO A 20 12.53 -5.24 -17.75
N TRP A 21 11.34 -5.71 -18.13
CA TRP A 21 10.22 -4.86 -18.50
C TRP A 21 9.71 -3.96 -17.34
N PHE A 22 9.94 -4.33 -16.07
CA PHE A 22 9.62 -3.47 -14.93
C PHE A 22 10.38 -2.14 -14.95
N TYR A 23 11.55 -2.12 -15.58
CA TYR A 23 12.42 -0.95 -15.67
C TYR A 23 12.23 -0.15 -16.96
N ASP A 24 11.32 -0.58 -17.82
CA ASP A 24 10.92 0.13 -19.03
C ASP A 24 9.54 0.76 -18.80
N LYS A 25 9.51 2.09 -18.65
CA LYS A 25 8.28 2.82 -18.36
C LYS A 25 7.19 2.64 -19.41
N SER A 26 7.56 2.41 -20.67
CA SER A 26 6.60 2.18 -21.75
C SER A 26 5.87 0.84 -21.62
N LEU A 27 6.46 -0.11 -20.92
CA LEU A 27 5.92 -1.44 -20.67
C LEU A 27 5.28 -1.57 -19.28
N SER A 28 5.90 -0.98 -18.26
CA SER A 28 5.44 -1.08 -16.86
C SER A 28 4.48 0.02 -16.44
N GLY A 29 4.48 1.16 -17.13
CA GLY A 29 3.74 2.36 -16.73
C GLY A 29 4.39 3.17 -15.60
N GLY A 30 5.21 2.53 -14.75
CA GLY A 30 5.91 3.13 -13.61
C GLY A 30 6.78 2.12 -12.89
N GLY A 31 7.34 2.51 -11.75
CA GLY A 31 8.24 1.70 -10.96
C GLY A 31 7.61 1.18 -9.66
N CYS A 32 8.26 1.44 -8.52
CA CYS A 32 7.84 0.89 -7.23
C CYS A 32 6.46 1.38 -6.76
N VAL A 33 5.95 2.50 -7.24
CA VAL A 33 4.58 2.95 -6.94
C VAL A 33 3.56 2.03 -7.59
N MET A 34 3.78 1.71 -8.88
CA MET A 34 2.89 0.83 -9.64
C MET A 34 2.91 -0.60 -9.12
N ASP A 35 4.08 -1.09 -8.68
CA ASP A 35 4.29 -2.44 -8.19
C ASP A 35 3.91 -2.62 -6.70
N LEU A 36 4.39 -1.73 -5.82
CA LEU A 36 4.26 -1.86 -4.37
C LEU A 36 3.31 -0.81 -3.75
N GLY A 37 3.37 0.43 -4.26
CA GLY A 37 2.56 1.52 -3.74
C GLY A 37 1.05 1.28 -3.90
N ILE A 38 0.65 0.59 -4.96
CA ILE A 38 -0.75 0.24 -5.22
C ILE A 38 -1.34 -0.60 -4.09
N HIS A 39 -0.59 -1.58 -3.56
CA HIS A 39 -1.04 -2.42 -2.44
C HIS A 39 -1.31 -1.61 -1.18
N LEU A 40 -0.47 -0.61 -0.91
CA LEU A 40 -0.61 0.26 0.26
C LEU A 40 -1.81 1.20 0.12
N ALA A 41 -1.99 1.78 -1.07
CA ALA A 41 -3.12 2.67 -1.34
C ALA A 41 -4.45 1.90 -1.26
N ASP A 42 -4.51 0.73 -1.87
CA ASP A 42 -5.69 -0.14 -1.86
C ASP A 42 -6.06 -0.57 -0.43
N LEU A 43 -5.08 -1.08 0.32
CA LEU A 43 -5.28 -1.49 1.71
C LEU A 43 -5.83 -0.34 2.59
N ALA A 44 -5.26 0.86 2.44
CA ALA A 44 -5.68 1.99 3.27
C ALA A 44 -7.08 2.49 2.88
N LEU A 45 -7.38 2.59 1.59
CA LEU A 45 -8.71 2.99 1.12
C LEU A 45 -9.76 1.96 1.53
N TRP A 46 -9.48 0.67 1.35
CA TRP A 46 -10.35 -0.42 1.77
C TRP A 46 -10.62 -0.40 3.29
N ALA A 47 -9.57 -0.23 4.11
CA ALA A 47 -9.71 -0.20 5.57
C ALA A 47 -10.52 1.01 6.06
N LEU A 48 -10.64 2.07 5.26
CA LEU A 48 -11.36 3.31 5.55
C LEU A 48 -12.67 3.45 4.77
N ASP A 49 -13.13 2.40 4.08
CA ASP A 49 -14.37 2.37 3.30
C ASP A 49 -14.37 3.34 2.09
N PHE A 50 -13.23 3.41 1.39
CA PHE A 50 -13.02 4.17 0.15
C PHE A 50 -13.51 5.63 0.18
N PRO A 51 -13.08 6.46 1.15
CA PRO A 51 -13.45 7.88 1.18
C PRO A 51 -12.92 8.61 -0.05
N GLU A 52 -13.54 9.71 -0.43
CA GLU A 52 -13.07 10.56 -1.51
C GLU A 52 -11.67 11.09 -1.22
N VAL A 53 -10.80 11.09 -2.24
CA VAL A 53 -9.43 11.60 -2.16
C VAL A 53 -9.42 13.07 -2.62
N GLU A 54 -9.19 13.99 -1.70
CA GLU A 54 -9.16 15.41 -1.97
C GLU A 54 -7.85 15.86 -2.62
N LYS A 55 -6.72 15.42 -2.04
CA LYS A 55 -5.41 15.88 -2.49
C LYS A 55 -4.36 14.77 -2.42
N VAL A 56 -3.44 14.79 -3.39
CA VAL A 56 -2.25 13.93 -3.40
C VAL A 56 -1.04 14.79 -3.70
N THR A 57 0.02 14.62 -2.92
CA THR A 57 1.35 15.19 -3.18
C THR A 57 2.38 14.09 -3.10
N SER A 58 3.39 14.12 -3.97
CA SER A 58 4.37 13.04 -4.03
C SER A 58 5.77 13.52 -4.38
N GLN A 59 6.75 12.67 -4.09
CA GLN A 59 8.12 12.82 -4.55
C GLN A 59 8.63 11.45 -4.99
N LEU A 60 9.09 11.39 -6.23
CA LEU A 60 9.59 10.18 -6.87
C LEU A 60 11.10 10.30 -7.07
N PHE A 61 11.81 9.20 -6.89
CA PHE A 61 13.27 9.16 -7.00
C PHE A 61 13.70 7.97 -7.86
N HIS A 62 14.80 8.16 -8.56
CA HIS A 62 15.55 7.12 -9.26
C HIS A 62 17.00 7.17 -8.81
N GLN A 63 17.50 6.08 -8.22
CA GLN A 63 18.86 5.98 -7.68
C GLN A 63 19.24 7.16 -6.78
N GLY A 64 18.33 7.56 -5.88
CA GLY A 64 18.50 8.67 -4.94
C GLY A 64 18.36 10.07 -5.56
N GLN A 65 18.15 10.18 -6.87
CA GLN A 65 17.92 11.46 -7.55
C GLN A 65 16.43 11.72 -7.73
N ARG A 66 15.98 12.91 -7.34
CA ARG A 66 14.56 13.28 -7.50
C ARG A 66 14.19 13.38 -8.98
N ILE A 67 13.17 12.63 -9.38
CA ILE A 67 12.59 12.73 -10.71
C ILE A 67 11.78 14.03 -10.80
N ARG A 68 11.99 14.82 -11.85
CA ARG A 68 11.25 16.05 -12.14
C ARG A 68 10.73 16.03 -13.58
N GLY A 69 9.52 16.52 -13.77
CA GLY A 69 8.90 16.56 -15.11
C GLY A 69 8.59 15.19 -15.68
N THR A 70 8.61 15.08 -17.00
CA THR A 70 8.30 13.85 -17.76
C THR A 70 9.55 12.99 -17.99
N ALA A 71 10.16 12.50 -16.90
CA ALA A 71 11.31 11.62 -17.03
C ALA A 71 10.89 10.24 -17.55
N GLU A 72 11.75 9.61 -18.36
CA GLU A 72 11.52 8.26 -18.88
C GLU A 72 11.92 7.17 -17.87
N GLN A 73 12.72 7.54 -16.85
CA GLN A 73 13.12 6.59 -15.81
C GLN A 73 11.92 6.18 -14.94
N VAL A 74 11.87 4.92 -14.57
CA VAL A 74 10.96 4.44 -13.53
C VAL A 74 11.54 4.79 -12.15
N GLU A 75 10.69 5.10 -11.20
CA GLU A 75 11.10 5.37 -9.82
C GLU A 75 11.37 4.06 -9.07
N ASP A 76 12.42 4.08 -8.26
CA ASP A 76 12.80 3.01 -7.33
C ASP A 76 12.54 3.38 -5.86
N PHE A 77 12.20 4.63 -5.59
CA PHE A 77 11.71 5.12 -4.30
C PHE A 77 10.64 6.19 -4.50
N ALA A 78 9.60 6.12 -3.69
CA ALA A 78 8.55 7.12 -3.68
C ALA A 78 8.07 7.43 -2.26
N THR A 79 7.63 8.68 -2.07
CA THR A 79 6.86 9.09 -0.92
C THR A 79 5.65 9.90 -1.39
N ALA A 80 4.50 9.69 -0.75
CA ALA A 80 3.27 10.41 -1.04
C ALA A 80 2.50 10.75 0.22
N THR A 81 1.78 11.87 0.18
CA THR A 81 0.77 12.24 1.16
C THR A 81 -0.57 12.31 0.45
N ILE A 82 -1.57 11.63 0.97
CA ILE A 82 -2.93 11.53 0.44
C ILE A 82 -3.88 12.08 1.50
N GLU A 83 -4.61 13.13 1.17
CA GLU A 83 -5.60 13.77 2.04
C GLU A 83 -7.00 13.29 1.61
N LEU A 84 -7.76 12.74 2.56
CA LEU A 84 -9.10 12.20 2.35
C LEU A 84 -10.18 13.17 2.81
N SER A 85 -11.37 13.09 2.23
CA SER A 85 -12.53 13.94 2.58
C SER A 85 -13.00 13.82 4.03
N THR A 86 -12.62 12.73 4.70
CA THR A 86 -12.82 12.54 6.15
C THR A 86 -11.87 13.35 7.02
N GLY A 87 -10.89 14.04 6.42
CA GLY A 87 -9.78 14.69 7.12
C GLY A 87 -8.63 13.77 7.46
N THR A 88 -8.70 12.48 7.12
CA THR A 88 -7.62 11.52 7.34
C THR A 88 -6.46 11.79 6.38
N VAL A 89 -5.24 11.72 6.89
CA VAL A 89 -4.01 11.88 6.10
C VAL A 89 -3.26 10.55 6.05
N LEU A 90 -3.01 10.03 4.84
CA LEU A 90 -2.21 8.85 4.60
C LEU A 90 -0.80 9.27 4.18
N ARG A 91 0.22 8.70 4.81
CA ARG A 91 1.63 8.85 4.44
C ARG A 91 2.12 7.53 3.87
N LEU A 92 2.42 7.51 2.58
CA LEU A 92 2.84 6.32 1.85
C LEU A 92 4.30 6.43 1.45
N THR A 93 5.08 5.36 1.69
CA THR A 93 6.43 5.21 1.16
C THR A 93 6.62 3.80 0.60
N CYS A 94 7.22 3.71 -0.58
CA CYS A 94 7.57 2.42 -1.17
C CYS A 94 8.90 2.50 -1.92
N SER A 95 9.59 1.37 -2.03
CA SER A 95 10.86 1.35 -2.76
C SER A 95 11.29 -0.04 -3.19
N TRP A 96 12.11 -0.06 -4.23
CA TRP A 96 12.96 -1.19 -4.63
C TRP A 96 14.41 -0.93 -4.22
N ARG A 97 15.17 -1.99 -3.96
CA ARG A 97 16.62 -1.95 -3.70
C ARG A 97 17.02 -1.05 -2.54
N LEU A 98 16.13 -0.91 -1.55
CA LEU A 98 16.42 -0.09 -0.38
C LEU A 98 17.33 -0.85 0.60
N GLN A 99 18.38 -0.19 1.06
CA GLN A 99 19.29 -0.73 2.07
C GLN A 99 18.68 -0.56 3.47
N ALA A 100 17.67 -1.35 3.78
CA ALA A 100 16.91 -1.26 5.05
C ALA A 100 17.37 -2.30 6.11
N GLY A 101 18.46 -3.04 5.82
CA GLY A 101 19.01 -4.05 6.75
C GLY A 101 18.14 -5.29 6.93
N ARG A 102 17.16 -5.50 6.04
CA ARG A 102 16.26 -6.67 5.98
C ARG A 102 15.71 -6.82 4.57
N ASP A 103 15.16 -8.00 4.25
CA ASP A 103 14.66 -8.30 2.92
C ASP A 103 13.46 -7.43 2.54
N ALA A 104 12.51 -7.27 3.47
CA ALA A 104 11.37 -6.37 3.28
C ALA A 104 10.98 -5.65 4.59
N LEU A 105 10.44 -4.45 4.44
CA LEU A 105 9.73 -3.71 5.48
C LEU A 105 8.34 -3.38 4.93
N ILE A 106 7.33 -4.11 5.40
CA ILE A 106 5.95 -4.00 4.93
C ILE A 106 5.06 -3.71 6.14
N GLY A 107 4.25 -2.67 6.05
CA GLY A 107 3.33 -2.37 7.14
C GLY A 107 2.37 -1.25 6.85
N ALA A 108 1.30 -1.26 7.63
CA ALA A 108 0.29 -0.21 7.69
C ALA A 108 -0.06 0.04 9.15
N THR A 109 0.06 1.29 9.60
CA THR A 109 -0.30 1.70 10.95
C THR A 109 -1.38 2.77 10.88
N PHE A 110 -2.49 2.56 11.55
CA PHE A 110 -3.63 3.48 11.60
C PHE A 110 -3.73 4.11 12.98
N TYR A 111 -3.87 5.42 13.03
CA TYR A 111 -3.98 6.20 14.26
C TYR A 111 -5.39 6.76 14.39
N GLY A 112 -6.11 6.32 15.41
CA GLY A 112 -7.45 6.77 15.71
C GLY A 112 -7.56 7.52 17.04
N THR A 113 -8.66 8.21 17.24
CA THR A 113 -8.92 9.03 18.45
C THR A 113 -9.09 8.22 19.73
N LYS A 114 -9.34 6.89 19.61
CA LYS A 114 -9.56 5.99 20.75
C LYS A 114 -8.62 4.78 20.77
N GLY A 115 -7.69 4.70 19.82
CA GLY A 115 -6.73 3.61 19.72
C GLY A 115 -6.08 3.57 18.35
N GLY A 116 -5.11 2.67 18.18
CA GLY A 116 -4.43 2.43 16.91
C GLY A 116 -4.50 0.97 16.50
N ALA A 117 -4.13 0.69 15.25
CA ALA A 117 -3.92 -0.66 14.77
C ALA A 117 -2.73 -0.69 13.82
N GLN A 118 -2.03 -1.81 13.80
CA GLN A 118 -0.91 -2.02 12.91
C GLN A 118 -0.97 -3.42 12.31
N MET A 119 -0.68 -3.52 11.02
CA MET A 119 -0.24 -4.74 10.37
C MET A 119 1.19 -4.53 9.91
N GLY A 120 2.06 -5.51 10.15
CA GLY A 120 3.44 -5.44 9.70
C GLY A 120 4.06 -6.81 9.50
N ASN A 121 5.05 -6.90 8.61
CA ASN A 121 5.79 -8.13 8.41
C ASN A 121 6.77 -8.39 9.54
N THR A 122 7.01 -9.68 9.83
CA THR A 122 7.91 -10.15 10.89
C THR A 122 9.26 -10.49 10.27
N ASP A 123 10.36 -10.03 10.90
CA ASP A 123 11.75 -10.35 10.58
C ASP A 123 12.15 -10.15 9.10
N GLY A 124 11.48 -9.25 8.40
CA GLY A 124 11.73 -8.97 6.99
C GLY A 124 11.06 -9.96 6.02
N SER A 125 10.24 -10.89 6.51
CA SER A 125 9.51 -11.85 5.68
C SER A 125 8.55 -11.17 4.71
N PHE A 126 8.40 -11.73 3.50
CA PHE A 126 7.35 -11.33 2.57
C PHE A 126 6.00 -12.02 2.83
N TYR A 127 5.96 -12.98 3.76
CA TYR A 127 4.81 -13.87 3.95
C TYR A 127 4.26 -13.88 5.38
N ASP A 128 5.10 -13.57 6.38
CA ASP A 128 4.73 -13.64 7.78
C ASP A 128 4.33 -12.26 8.29
N PHE A 129 3.05 -12.09 8.59
CA PHE A 129 2.50 -10.82 9.06
C PHE A 129 1.92 -10.96 10.46
N ARG A 130 2.09 -9.91 11.23
CA ARG A 130 1.48 -9.71 12.55
C ARG A 130 0.51 -8.55 12.48
N ALA A 131 -0.65 -8.68 13.14
CA ALA A 131 -1.57 -7.58 13.36
C ALA A 131 -1.77 -7.35 14.85
N GLU A 132 -1.75 -6.08 15.26
CA GLU A 132 -1.89 -5.64 16.64
C GLU A 132 -2.88 -4.48 16.73
N ARG A 133 -3.57 -4.39 17.86
CA ARG A 133 -4.38 -3.23 18.24
C ARG A 133 -3.72 -2.53 19.42
N PHE A 134 -3.77 -1.20 19.43
CA PHE A 134 -3.16 -0.37 20.49
C PHE A 134 -4.23 0.40 21.27
N HIS A 135 -4.04 0.46 22.57
CA HIS A 135 -4.79 1.35 23.44
C HIS A 135 -3.81 2.00 24.45
N GLY A 136 -3.52 3.30 24.25
CA GLY A 136 -2.43 3.95 24.95
C GLY A 136 -1.10 3.24 24.70
N THR A 137 -0.48 2.71 25.74
CA THR A 137 0.76 1.93 25.68
C THR A 137 0.53 0.42 25.62
N SER A 138 -0.72 -0.03 25.72
CA SER A 138 -1.07 -1.44 25.67
C SER A 138 -1.14 -1.95 24.23
N ARG A 139 -0.70 -3.19 24.03
CA ARG A 139 -0.77 -3.90 22.75
C ARG A 139 -1.61 -5.15 22.92
N GLU A 140 -2.51 -5.37 21.99
CA GLU A 140 -3.30 -6.59 21.85
C GLU A 140 -2.93 -7.25 20.53
N LEU A 141 -2.42 -8.46 20.60
CA LEU A 141 -2.09 -9.26 19.42
C LEU A 141 -3.38 -9.81 18.83
N LEU A 142 -3.62 -9.54 17.55
CA LEU A 142 -4.79 -10.00 16.80
C LEU A 142 -4.45 -11.18 15.89
N ILE A 143 -3.31 -11.11 15.22
CA ILE A 143 -2.80 -12.15 14.31
C ILE A 143 -1.30 -12.28 14.53
N ASP A 144 -0.81 -13.52 14.58
CA ASP A 144 0.61 -13.86 14.66
C ASP A 144 0.93 -15.00 13.69
N PRO A 145 2.10 -15.00 13.06
CA PRO A 145 2.52 -16.11 12.19
C PRO A 145 2.59 -17.47 12.94
N PRO A 146 2.38 -18.58 12.23
CA PRO A 146 2.06 -18.68 10.81
C PRO A 146 0.58 -18.39 10.52
N ASP A 147 0.31 -17.66 9.43
CA ASP A 147 -1.05 -17.43 8.92
C ASP A 147 -1.10 -17.73 7.41
N ASP A 148 -1.86 -18.74 7.02
CA ASP A 148 -2.05 -19.15 5.62
C ASP A 148 -3.05 -18.21 4.90
N TRP A 149 -2.61 -16.99 4.60
CA TRP A 149 -3.42 -16.01 3.88
C TRP A 149 -3.39 -16.18 2.35
N GLY A 150 -2.38 -16.88 1.84
CA GLY A 150 -2.22 -17.10 0.40
C GLY A 150 -3.40 -17.86 -0.20
N GLY A 151 -3.99 -17.31 -1.27
CA GLY A 151 -5.11 -17.93 -1.98
C GLY A 151 -6.50 -17.71 -1.36
N ARG A 152 -6.64 -17.07 -0.20
CA ARG A 152 -7.95 -16.81 0.43
C ARG A 152 -8.89 -16.03 -0.47
N ALA A 153 -8.40 -14.98 -1.13
CA ALA A 153 -9.20 -14.19 -2.08
C ALA A 153 -9.68 -15.03 -3.27
N ALA A 154 -8.84 -15.91 -3.80
CA ALA A 154 -9.22 -16.81 -4.89
C ALA A 154 -10.26 -17.84 -4.45
N ALA A 155 -10.14 -18.36 -3.22
CA ALA A 155 -11.11 -19.30 -2.65
C ALA A 155 -12.47 -18.63 -2.41
N ASP A 156 -12.49 -17.41 -1.83
CA ASP A 156 -13.71 -16.62 -1.64
C ASP A 156 -14.38 -16.31 -2.99
N TRP A 157 -13.61 -15.88 -3.98
CA TRP A 157 -14.12 -15.62 -5.31
C TRP A 157 -14.75 -16.86 -5.96
N ALA A 158 -14.10 -18.02 -5.85
CA ALA A 158 -14.62 -19.30 -6.36
C ALA A 158 -15.94 -19.69 -5.68
N GLU A 159 -16.05 -19.51 -4.36
CA GLU A 159 -17.27 -19.78 -3.61
C GLU A 159 -18.42 -18.84 -3.99
N ARG A 160 -18.14 -17.55 -4.18
CA ARG A 160 -19.11 -16.57 -4.69
C ARG A 160 -19.62 -16.95 -6.08
N LEU A 161 -18.75 -17.37 -7.00
CA LEU A 161 -19.16 -17.88 -8.32
C LEU A 161 -20.04 -19.13 -8.20
N ARG A 162 -19.66 -20.06 -7.33
CA ARG A 162 -20.44 -21.29 -7.08
C ARG A 162 -21.84 -20.97 -6.56
N SER A 163 -21.99 -19.94 -5.73
CA SER A 163 -23.28 -19.48 -5.20
C SER A 163 -24.10 -18.64 -6.18
N GLY A 164 -23.60 -18.45 -7.40
CA GLY A 164 -24.32 -17.75 -8.49
C GLY A 164 -24.06 -16.26 -8.60
N LEU A 165 -23.18 -15.69 -7.76
CA LEU A 165 -22.75 -14.30 -7.90
C LEU A 165 -21.91 -14.14 -9.17
N ARG A 166 -22.23 -13.14 -9.99
CA ARG A 166 -21.57 -12.89 -11.28
C ARG A 166 -20.83 -11.55 -11.31
N TYR A 167 -21.44 -10.54 -10.74
CA TYR A 167 -20.88 -9.19 -10.65
C TYR A 167 -20.85 -8.76 -9.19
N ASP A 168 -19.75 -8.18 -8.79
CA ASP A 168 -19.59 -7.56 -7.48
C ASP A 168 -19.27 -6.08 -7.69
N ALA A 169 -20.12 -5.19 -7.20
CA ALA A 169 -19.94 -3.75 -7.35
C ALA A 169 -18.65 -3.25 -6.67
N ALA A 170 -18.12 -3.98 -5.69
CA ALA A 170 -16.84 -3.67 -5.06
C ALA A 170 -15.66 -3.64 -6.06
N CYS A 171 -15.79 -4.26 -7.24
CA CYS A 171 -14.75 -4.14 -8.27
C CYS A 171 -14.58 -2.70 -8.83
N GLU A 172 -15.59 -1.84 -8.68
CA GLU A 172 -15.48 -0.42 -9.05
C GLU A 172 -14.51 0.35 -8.16
N GLU A 173 -14.25 -0.13 -6.94
CA GLU A 173 -13.31 0.45 -5.98
C GLU A 173 -11.86 0.42 -6.51
N TYR A 174 -11.51 -0.56 -7.36
CA TYR A 174 -10.20 -0.62 -8.02
C TYR A 174 -9.93 0.60 -8.91
N ILE A 175 -10.99 1.21 -9.46
CA ILE A 175 -10.88 2.45 -10.24
C ILE A 175 -10.41 3.60 -9.32
N THR A 176 -10.90 3.65 -8.08
CA THR A 176 -10.47 4.66 -7.11
C THR A 176 -9.00 4.49 -6.75
N THR A 177 -8.57 3.26 -6.48
CA THR A 177 -7.16 2.96 -6.21
C THR A 177 -6.28 3.34 -7.42
N ALA A 178 -6.66 2.98 -8.65
CA ALA A 178 -5.93 3.35 -9.85
C ALA A 178 -5.81 4.88 -10.02
N LYS A 179 -6.89 5.63 -9.76
CA LYS A 179 -6.86 7.10 -9.79
C LYS A 179 -5.90 7.70 -8.77
N VAL A 180 -5.76 7.09 -7.59
CA VAL A 180 -4.76 7.53 -6.59
C VAL A 180 -3.35 7.34 -7.12
N ILE A 181 -3.07 6.20 -7.74
CA ILE A 181 -1.76 5.93 -8.36
C ILE A 181 -1.46 6.98 -9.44
N ASP A 182 -2.40 7.27 -10.33
CA ASP A 182 -2.25 8.31 -11.35
C ASP A 182 -1.94 9.69 -10.72
N ARG A 183 -2.65 10.06 -9.65
CA ARG A 183 -2.42 11.32 -8.92
C ARG A 183 -1.05 11.36 -8.25
N ILE A 184 -0.51 10.24 -7.77
CA ILE A 184 0.85 10.15 -7.25
C ILE A 184 1.87 10.49 -8.34
N TYR A 185 1.68 10.01 -9.56
CA TYR A 185 2.55 10.36 -10.69
C TYR A 185 2.38 11.80 -11.17
N GLN A 186 1.23 12.42 -10.98
CA GLN A 186 0.94 13.81 -11.35
C GLN A 186 1.39 14.82 -10.28
N GLY A 187 1.42 14.44 -9.03
CA GLY A 187 1.63 15.31 -7.85
C GLY A 187 3.08 15.70 -7.54
N ARG A 188 4.01 15.54 -8.48
CA ARG A 188 5.44 15.83 -8.36
C ARG A 188 5.83 17.27 -8.73
#